data_bac1f5d9730609e0da59f3ae8409b91c
#
_entry.id   bac1f5d9730609e0da59f3ae8409b91c
#
_cell.length_a   1.000
_cell.length_b   1.000
_cell.length_c   1.000
_cell.angle_alpha   90.00
_cell.angle_beta   90.00
_cell.angle_gamma   90.00
#
_symmetry.space_group_name_H-M   'P 1'
#
loop_
_entity.id
_entity.type
_entity.pdbx_description
1 polymer ?
#
loop_
_entity_poly.entity_id
_entity_poly.type
_entity_poly.pdbx_seq_one_letter_code
_entity_poly.pdbx_strand_id
1 'polypeptide(L)'
;MKMKKMVAGLSTAVFAFSALAACGGGTDNESTTDNNASSDNKPEKIVIWEDIEKSETTKEVAKKFEEENGVKVEVVEVQMTDQKDKLALDGPAGKGPDIILVPHDQIGTIADQGHLAPLSDESVLDTFTDAAKSAVMFDGQAYGYPKSVETPVLMFNKDLVSEAPKTMDELYKLSNDVKADGQYGFLALWDNFYFAHGVIAGFGGYVFKEDGGALDPSDIGLNNEGAVEGFEYIGKWYQEGLFPKGLVGESGGQAMDQLFTEKKAHTVMNGPWAVAGYTDAGVNLGAAPMPTLPNGEPIKTFMGVKTYALSAYTENQEWAEKFLQELTNEENALAMFEAYNEIPPVSALESNETITSNEVAKAVFDQATNAIPMPNIPEMGQVWEPMAQALQLVATGKQDAQKSADDAVKVIEQQIQANNQ
;
A
#
# COMPACT_ATOMS: atom_id res chain seq x y z
N MET A 1 -56.06 -21.47 0.76
CA MET A 1 -57.22 -21.54 -0.19
C MET A 1 -56.70 -21.32 -1.60
N LYS A 2 -56.86 -22.38 -2.40
CA LYS A 2 -56.79 -22.47 -3.88
C LYS A 2 -55.48 -22.18 -4.63
N MET A 3 -54.82 -23.30 -4.91
CA MET A 3 -53.97 -23.57 -6.10
C MET A 3 -54.67 -23.22 -7.42
N LYS A 4 -53.91 -22.76 -8.40
CA LYS A 4 -54.17 -23.10 -9.83
C LYS A 4 -52.85 -23.36 -10.55
N LYS A 5 -52.72 -24.61 -11.02
CA LYS A 5 -51.74 -25.12 -12.00
C LYS A 5 -52.27 -24.80 -13.41
N MET A 6 -51.35 -24.52 -14.36
CA MET A 6 -51.48 -24.83 -15.82
C MET A 6 -50.08 -24.78 -16.42
N VAL A 7 -49.45 -25.81 -16.81
CA VAL A 7 -49.47 -26.83 -17.86
C VAL A 7 -49.17 -26.24 -19.28
N ALA A 8 -47.96 -26.57 -19.71
CA ALA A 8 -47.40 -27.06 -21.00
C ALA A 8 -47.58 -26.28 -22.30
N GLY A 9 -46.48 -26.24 -23.04
CA GLY A 9 -46.41 -25.94 -24.46
C GLY A 9 -45.03 -26.22 -25.03
N LEU A 10 -44.79 -27.46 -25.42
CA LEU A 10 -43.64 -27.96 -26.20
C LEU A 10 -43.81 -27.50 -27.66
N SER A 11 -42.79 -26.94 -28.28
CA SER A 11 -42.73 -26.85 -29.75
C SER A 11 -41.27 -26.99 -30.20
N THR A 12 -40.99 -28.16 -30.70
CA THR A 12 -39.82 -28.60 -31.45
C THR A 12 -39.87 -28.03 -32.87
N ALA A 13 -38.83 -27.38 -33.33
CA ALA A 13 -38.61 -27.09 -34.75
C ALA A 13 -37.19 -27.50 -35.14
N VAL A 14 -37.12 -28.61 -35.86
CA VAL A 14 -35.96 -29.10 -36.61
C VAL A 14 -35.94 -28.35 -37.93
N PHE A 15 -34.79 -27.82 -38.33
CA PHE A 15 -34.50 -27.50 -39.72
C PHE A 15 -33.09 -27.92 -40.13
N ALA A 16 -33.06 -28.50 -41.29
CA ALA A 16 -32.11 -29.40 -41.87
C ALA A 16 -30.89 -28.67 -42.52
N PHE A 17 -29.81 -29.45 -42.61
CA PHE A 17 -28.63 -29.29 -43.44
C PHE A 17 -28.93 -28.99 -44.90
N SER A 18 -28.10 -28.13 -45.51
CA SER A 18 -27.83 -28.17 -46.94
C SER A 18 -26.34 -27.89 -47.18
N ALA A 19 -25.64 -28.95 -47.52
CA ALA A 19 -24.29 -28.89 -48.10
C ALA A 19 -24.43 -28.71 -49.61
N LEU A 20 -23.65 -27.83 -50.18
CA LEU A 20 -23.38 -27.79 -51.62
C LEU A 20 -21.88 -27.62 -51.85
N ALA A 21 -21.27 -28.68 -52.31
CA ALA A 21 -19.94 -28.69 -52.90
C ALA A 21 -20.03 -28.28 -54.36
N ALA A 22 -19.09 -27.45 -54.82
CA ALA A 22 -18.74 -27.36 -56.25
C ALA A 22 -17.23 -27.14 -56.39
N CYS A 23 -16.58 -28.09 -56.98
CA CYS A 23 -15.20 -28.06 -57.51
C CYS A 23 -15.14 -27.22 -58.78
N GLY A 24 -13.95 -26.62 -59.05
CA GLY A 24 -13.54 -26.27 -60.39
C GLY A 24 -12.38 -25.30 -60.51
N GLY A 25 -11.16 -25.82 -60.80
CA GLY A 25 -10.27 -25.33 -61.83
C GLY A 25 -9.25 -24.24 -61.43
N GLY A 26 -7.98 -24.67 -61.40
CA GLY A 26 -6.80 -23.84 -61.11
C GLY A 26 -6.40 -22.85 -62.19
N THR A 27 -5.49 -21.98 -61.77
CA THR A 27 -4.28 -21.56 -62.50
C THR A 27 -3.39 -20.74 -61.57
N ASP A 28 -2.12 -20.97 -61.67
CA ASP A 28 -1.01 -20.34 -60.99
C ASP A 28 -1.03 -18.81 -61.03
N ASN A 29 -0.74 -18.15 -59.93
CA ASN A 29 0.18 -17.01 -59.95
C ASN A 29 0.76 -16.68 -58.59
N GLU A 30 2.09 -16.64 -58.55
CA GLU A 30 3.05 -15.92 -57.74
C GLU A 30 2.73 -15.49 -56.28
N SER A 31 3.54 -16.09 -55.43
CA SER A 31 3.93 -15.60 -54.11
C SER A 31 4.22 -14.09 -54.10
N THR A 32 3.39 -13.33 -53.46
CA THR A 32 3.86 -12.16 -52.75
C THR A 32 3.67 -12.47 -51.27
N THR A 33 4.78 -12.79 -50.63
CA THR A 33 4.92 -12.73 -49.18
C THR A 33 4.79 -11.29 -48.76
N ASP A 34 3.58 -10.81 -48.53
CA ASP A 34 3.37 -9.67 -47.67
C ASP A 34 3.47 -10.12 -46.22
N ASN A 35 4.75 -10.12 -45.75
CA ASN A 35 5.03 -10.00 -44.34
C ASN A 35 4.54 -8.59 -43.88
N ASN A 36 3.29 -8.48 -43.55
CA ASN A 36 2.77 -7.37 -42.76
C ASN A 36 2.12 -7.96 -41.50
N ALA A 37 2.99 -8.55 -40.66
CA ALA A 37 2.65 -8.87 -39.30
C ALA A 37 3.14 -7.73 -38.41
N SER A 38 2.37 -6.67 -38.32
CA SER A 38 2.17 -5.84 -37.13
C SER A 38 0.95 -4.97 -37.40
N SER A 39 -0.22 -5.58 -37.35
CA SER A 39 -1.37 -4.82 -36.92
C SER A 39 -1.14 -4.52 -35.46
N ASP A 40 -0.70 -3.27 -35.15
CA ASP A 40 -0.78 -2.71 -33.81
C ASP A 40 -2.14 -3.08 -33.24
N ASN A 41 -2.19 -4.02 -32.30
CA ASN A 41 -3.41 -4.42 -31.61
C ASN A 41 -3.72 -3.33 -30.56
N LYS A 42 -3.94 -2.11 -31.08
CA LYS A 42 -4.08 -0.89 -30.31
C LYS A 42 -5.48 -0.86 -29.72
N PRO A 43 -5.62 -0.87 -28.37
CA PRO A 43 -6.93 -0.79 -27.75
C PRO A 43 -7.54 0.60 -27.93
N GLU A 44 -8.86 0.69 -27.84
CA GLU A 44 -9.54 1.98 -27.79
C GLU A 44 -9.20 2.73 -26.50
N LYS A 45 -9.12 2.00 -25.37
CA LYS A 45 -8.77 2.56 -24.07
C LYS A 45 -8.14 1.53 -23.15
N ILE A 46 -7.40 2.02 -22.15
CA ILE A 46 -7.00 1.31 -20.93
C ILE A 46 -7.57 2.04 -19.71
N VAL A 47 -7.81 1.34 -18.62
CA VAL A 47 -8.40 1.86 -17.38
C VAL A 47 -7.40 1.68 -16.24
N ILE A 48 -7.11 2.77 -15.53
CA ILE A 48 -6.31 2.74 -14.29
C ILE A 48 -7.17 3.19 -13.11
N TRP A 49 -7.09 2.46 -11.99
CA TRP A 49 -7.56 2.94 -10.71
C TRP A 49 -6.43 3.66 -9.98
N GLU A 50 -6.68 4.94 -9.64
CA GLU A 50 -5.77 5.79 -8.88
C GLU A 50 -6.39 6.10 -7.51
N ASP A 51 -5.55 6.46 -6.54
CA ASP A 51 -6.03 6.86 -5.22
C ASP A 51 -6.80 8.18 -5.29
N ILE A 52 -7.78 8.33 -4.41
CA ILE A 52 -8.60 9.55 -4.36
C ILE A 52 -7.72 10.77 -4.01
N GLU A 53 -8.06 11.92 -4.59
CA GLU A 53 -7.35 13.20 -4.43
C GLU A 53 -5.90 13.20 -4.94
N LYS A 54 -5.45 12.15 -5.66
CA LYS A 54 -4.08 12.03 -6.20
C LYS A 54 -4.02 11.74 -7.70
N SER A 55 -5.14 11.90 -8.39
CA SER A 55 -5.29 11.52 -9.79
C SER A 55 -4.89 12.60 -10.80
N GLU A 56 -4.66 13.86 -10.41
CA GLU A 56 -4.48 14.95 -11.36
C GLU A 56 -3.21 14.79 -12.19
N THR A 57 -2.06 14.47 -11.57
CA THR A 57 -0.82 14.20 -12.32
C THR A 57 -0.96 12.99 -13.24
N THR A 58 -1.62 11.92 -12.77
CA THR A 58 -1.91 10.74 -13.59
C THR A 58 -2.81 11.10 -14.79
N LYS A 59 -3.81 11.98 -14.62
CA LYS A 59 -4.66 12.48 -15.72
C LYS A 59 -3.87 13.32 -16.73
N GLU A 60 -2.90 14.12 -16.27
CA GLU A 60 -2.02 14.90 -17.17
C GLU A 60 -1.16 13.98 -18.03
N VAL A 61 -0.53 12.97 -17.42
CA VAL A 61 0.24 11.93 -18.13
C VAL A 61 -0.65 11.14 -19.09
N ALA A 62 -1.86 10.76 -18.65
CA ALA A 62 -2.85 10.06 -19.47
C ALA A 62 -3.21 10.85 -20.74
N LYS A 63 -3.43 12.16 -20.60
CA LYS A 63 -3.72 13.05 -21.74
C LYS A 63 -2.55 13.12 -22.73
N LYS A 64 -1.31 13.28 -22.23
CA LYS A 64 -0.11 13.31 -23.07
C LYS A 64 0.08 11.97 -23.80
N PHE A 65 -0.11 10.86 -23.08
CA PHE A 65 -0.03 9.51 -23.64
C PHE A 65 -1.07 9.28 -24.74
N GLU A 66 -2.32 9.76 -24.56
CA GLU A 66 -3.36 9.69 -25.58
C GLU A 66 -3.00 10.52 -26.83
N GLU A 67 -2.46 11.74 -26.65
CA GLU A 67 -2.02 12.60 -27.76
C GLU A 67 -0.89 11.95 -28.58
N GLU A 68 0.05 11.30 -27.93
CA GLU A 68 1.23 10.69 -28.57
C GLU A 68 0.94 9.31 -29.17
N ASN A 69 0.15 8.51 -28.47
CA ASN A 69 -0.09 7.10 -28.82
C ASN A 69 -1.49 6.86 -29.39
N GLY A 70 -2.46 7.80 -29.18
CA GLY A 70 -3.86 7.70 -29.58
C GLY A 70 -4.58 6.53 -28.91
N VAL A 71 -4.15 6.10 -27.74
CA VAL A 71 -4.85 5.18 -26.83
C VAL A 71 -5.36 6.01 -25.65
N LYS A 72 -6.66 5.99 -25.43
CA LYS A 72 -7.23 6.69 -24.27
C LYS A 72 -6.84 6.01 -22.98
N VAL A 73 -6.48 6.79 -21.96
CA VAL A 73 -6.31 6.29 -20.59
C VAL A 73 -7.43 6.87 -19.71
N GLU A 74 -8.29 6.01 -19.21
CA GLU A 74 -9.36 6.38 -18.29
C GLU A 74 -8.87 6.25 -16.85
N VAL A 75 -8.70 7.37 -16.14
CA VAL A 75 -8.28 7.42 -14.75
C VAL A 75 -9.51 7.47 -13.87
N VAL A 76 -9.71 6.45 -13.03
CA VAL A 76 -10.84 6.31 -12.11
C VAL A 76 -10.34 6.38 -10.69
N GLU A 77 -10.89 7.28 -9.88
CA GLU A 77 -10.53 7.40 -8.47
C GLU A 77 -11.21 6.31 -7.65
N VAL A 78 -10.39 5.49 -6.98
CA VAL A 78 -10.81 4.44 -6.05
C VAL A 78 -9.86 4.47 -4.86
N GLN A 79 -10.41 4.50 -3.64
CA GLN A 79 -9.59 4.45 -2.43
C GLN A 79 -8.60 3.27 -2.51
N MET A 80 -7.31 3.53 -2.35
CA MET A 80 -6.25 2.53 -2.51
C MET A 80 -6.50 1.26 -1.68
N THR A 81 -6.96 1.42 -0.43
CA THR A 81 -7.24 0.30 0.48
C THR A 81 -8.40 -0.59 0.03
N ASP A 82 -9.29 -0.10 -0.84
CA ASP A 82 -10.46 -0.84 -1.32
C ASP A 82 -10.19 -1.54 -2.67
N GLN A 83 -9.08 -1.19 -3.35
CA GLN A 83 -8.84 -1.63 -4.73
C GLN A 83 -8.67 -3.15 -4.85
N LYS A 84 -8.01 -3.80 -3.89
CA LYS A 84 -7.85 -5.25 -3.86
C LYS A 84 -9.20 -5.98 -3.86
N ASP A 85 -10.06 -5.64 -2.91
CA ASP A 85 -11.34 -6.32 -2.75
C ASP A 85 -12.28 -6.01 -3.92
N LYS A 86 -12.20 -4.77 -4.43
CA LYS A 86 -12.96 -4.36 -5.61
C LYS A 86 -12.48 -5.08 -6.88
N LEU A 87 -11.17 -5.29 -7.07
CA LEU A 87 -10.64 -6.07 -8.19
C LEU A 87 -11.13 -7.52 -8.15
N ALA A 88 -11.13 -8.15 -6.97
CA ALA A 88 -11.61 -9.51 -6.80
C ALA A 88 -13.09 -9.69 -7.21
N LEU A 89 -13.90 -8.63 -7.09
CA LEU A 89 -15.31 -8.63 -7.50
C LEU A 89 -15.51 -8.22 -8.96
N ASP A 90 -14.89 -7.12 -9.38
CA ASP A 90 -15.14 -6.49 -10.69
C ASP A 90 -14.32 -7.14 -11.81
N GLY A 91 -13.13 -7.66 -11.50
CA GLY A 91 -12.22 -8.30 -12.46
C GLY A 91 -12.86 -9.49 -13.19
N PRO A 92 -13.30 -10.55 -12.48
CA PRO A 92 -13.96 -11.70 -13.09
C PRO A 92 -15.27 -11.35 -13.83
N ALA A 93 -15.88 -10.22 -13.47
CA ALA A 93 -17.10 -9.73 -14.12
C ALA A 93 -16.82 -8.91 -15.40
N GLY A 94 -15.55 -8.73 -15.80
CA GLY A 94 -15.14 -7.90 -16.93
C GLY A 94 -15.41 -6.41 -16.74
N LYS A 95 -15.42 -5.94 -15.49
CA LYS A 95 -15.66 -4.54 -15.10
C LYS A 95 -14.48 -3.92 -14.36
N GLY A 96 -13.43 -4.71 -14.13
CA GLY A 96 -12.21 -4.27 -13.47
C GLY A 96 -11.36 -3.36 -14.38
N PRO A 97 -10.31 -2.76 -13.83
CA PRO A 97 -9.34 -1.96 -14.56
C PRO A 97 -8.28 -2.84 -15.23
N ASP A 98 -7.45 -2.22 -16.07
CA ASP A 98 -6.20 -2.81 -16.54
C ASP A 98 -5.08 -2.68 -15.50
N ILE A 99 -5.11 -1.59 -14.72
CA ILE A 99 -4.09 -1.24 -13.72
C ILE A 99 -4.76 -0.87 -12.40
N ILE A 100 -4.23 -1.42 -11.29
CA ILE A 100 -4.61 -1.04 -9.92
C ILE A 100 -3.43 -0.45 -9.16
N LEU A 101 -3.72 0.30 -8.11
CA LEU A 101 -2.74 0.80 -7.16
C LEU A 101 -2.91 0.09 -5.81
N VAL A 102 -1.88 -0.61 -5.35
CA VAL A 102 -1.89 -1.35 -4.08
C VAL A 102 -0.57 -1.18 -3.31
N PRO A 103 -0.57 -1.29 -1.99
CA PRO A 103 0.65 -1.43 -1.23
C PRO A 103 1.28 -2.81 -1.49
N HIS A 104 2.61 -2.88 -1.51
CA HIS A 104 3.36 -4.06 -1.95
C HIS A 104 3.11 -5.32 -1.10
N ASP A 105 2.79 -5.18 0.18
CA ASP A 105 2.46 -6.29 1.08
C ASP A 105 1.22 -7.08 0.62
N GLN A 106 0.39 -6.51 -0.25
CA GLN A 106 -0.77 -7.19 -0.82
C GLN A 106 -0.46 -7.95 -2.12
N ILE A 107 0.68 -7.69 -2.76
CA ILE A 107 1.03 -8.26 -4.07
C ILE A 107 1.00 -9.79 -4.00
N GLY A 108 1.69 -10.39 -3.02
CA GLY A 108 1.71 -11.85 -2.87
C GLY A 108 0.32 -12.45 -2.76
N THR A 109 -0.55 -11.87 -1.92
CA THR A 109 -1.93 -12.33 -1.76
C THR A 109 -2.73 -12.23 -3.05
N ILE A 110 -2.66 -11.09 -3.75
CA ILE A 110 -3.47 -10.85 -4.95
C ILE A 110 -2.97 -11.71 -6.13
N ALA A 111 -1.64 -11.89 -6.24
CA ALA A 111 -1.02 -12.74 -7.26
C ALA A 111 -1.32 -14.22 -7.03
N ASP A 112 -1.22 -14.72 -5.78
CA ASP A 112 -1.57 -16.10 -5.42
C ASP A 112 -3.03 -16.43 -5.72
N GLN A 113 -3.93 -15.45 -5.54
CA GLN A 113 -5.34 -15.55 -5.93
C GLN A 113 -5.59 -15.47 -7.44
N GLY A 114 -4.55 -15.23 -8.24
CA GLY A 114 -4.66 -15.14 -9.71
C GLY A 114 -5.32 -13.87 -10.22
N HIS A 115 -5.30 -12.78 -9.44
CA HIS A 115 -5.90 -11.50 -9.83
C HIS A 115 -4.88 -10.51 -10.42
N LEU A 116 -3.57 -10.78 -10.32
CA LEU A 116 -2.52 -9.99 -10.96
C LEU A 116 -1.85 -10.75 -12.11
N ALA A 117 -1.45 -10.03 -13.14
CA ALA A 117 -0.59 -10.53 -14.21
C ALA A 117 0.88 -10.15 -13.92
N PRO A 118 1.83 -11.06 -14.12
CA PRO A 118 3.25 -10.73 -14.04
C PRO A 118 3.64 -9.78 -15.18
N LEU A 119 4.69 -8.99 -14.97
CA LEU A 119 5.24 -8.12 -16.01
C LEU A 119 5.79 -8.95 -17.17
N SER A 120 5.59 -8.44 -18.40
CA SER A 120 6.14 -9.08 -19.61
C SER A 120 7.65 -8.82 -19.77
N ASP A 121 8.16 -7.70 -19.25
CA ASP A 121 9.56 -7.30 -19.25
C ASP A 121 9.96 -6.74 -17.87
N GLU A 122 10.72 -7.49 -17.11
CA GLU A 122 11.21 -7.10 -15.79
C GLU A 122 12.42 -6.15 -15.86
N SER A 123 13.03 -5.94 -17.02
CA SER A 123 14.22 -5.07 -17.16
C SER A 123 13.92 -3.61 -16.83
N VAL A 124 12.66 -3.19 -16.94
CA VAL A 124 12.20 -1.85 -16.54
C VAL A 124 12.47 -1.58 -15.05
N LEU A 125 12.48 -2.63 -14.21
CA LEU A 125 12.74 -2.50 -12.78
C LEU A 125 14.19 -2.11 -12.45
N ASP A 126 15.12 -2.19 -13.41
CA ASP A 126 16.50 -1.74 -13.22
C ASP A 126 16.63 -0.20 -13.08
N THR A 127 15.56 0.55 -13.38
CA THR A 127 15.48 2.01 -13.13
C THR A 127 15.14 2.36 -11.69
N PHE A 128 14.63 1.40 -10.91
CA PHE A 128 14.22 1.60 -9.52
C PHE A 128 15.30 1.16 -8.52
N THR A 129 15.17 1.59 -7.28
CA THR A 129 16.03 1.16 -6.18
C THR A 129 15.87 -0.35 -5.90
N ASP A 130 16.92 -1.02 -5.41
CA ASP A 130 16.88 -2.45 -5.12
C ASP A 130 15.75 -2.82 -4.15
N ALA A 131 15.49 -1.99 -3.14
CA ALA A 131 14.41 -2.19 -2.17
C ALA A 131 13.02 -2.16 -2.84
N ALA A 132 12.80 -1.19 -3.74
CA ALA A 132 11.53 -1.08 -4.45
C ALA A 132 11.34 -2.20 -5.49
N LYS A 133 12.43 -2.60 -6.17
CA LYS A 133 12.43 -3.77 -7.06
C LYS A 133 12.07 -5.05 -6.30
N SER A 134 12.68 -5.28 -5.14
CA SER A 134 12.38 -6.45 -4.31
C SER A 134 10.94 -6.46 -3.79
N ALA A 135 10.37 -5.31 -3.49
CA ALA A 135 9.02 -5.18 -2.96
C ALA A 135 7.92 -5.64 -3.94
N VAL A 136 8.15 -5.58 -5.25
CA VAL A 136 7.18 -5.98 -6.27
C VAL A 136 7.37 -7.41 -6.78
N MET A 137 8.36 -8.13 -6.22
CA MET A 137 8.64 -9.52 -6.58
C MET A 137 7.83 -10.49 -5.72
N PHE A 138 7.22 -11.47 -6.33
CA PHE A 138 6.56 -12.59 -5.66
C PHE A 138 6.76 -13.87 -6.48
N ASP A 139 7.16 -14.96 -5.83
CA ASP A 139 7.46 -16.28 -6.43
C ASP A 139 8.38 -16.18 -7.67
N GLY A 140 9.38 -15.30 -7.60
CA GLY A 140 10.39 -15.11 -8.65
C GLY A 140 9.91 -14.33 -9.87
N GLN A 141 8.74 -13.72 -9.83
CA GLN A 141 8.16 -12.87 -10.89
C GLN A 141 7.83 -11.47 -10.36
N ALA A 142 7.90 -10.46 -11.22
CA ALA A 142 7.49 -9.10 -10.89
C ALA A 142 6.04 -8.83 -11.26
N TYR A 143 5.29 -8.17 -10.37
CA TYR A 143 3.84 -7.93 -10.54
C TYR A 143 3.45 -6.47 -10.62
N GLY A 144 4.41 -5.55 -10.74
CA GLY A 144 4.05 -4.14 -10.89
C GLY A 144 5.23 -3.19 -10.93
N TYR A 145 4.89 -1.91 -11.05
CA TYR A 145 5.81 -0.78 -11.13
C TYR A 145 5.77 -0.02 -9.81
N PRO A 146 6.90 0.12 -9.10
CA PRO A 146 6.96 0.93 -7.88
C PRO A 146 6.57 2.39 -8.16
N LYS A 147 5.58 2.92 -7.42
CA LYS A 147 5.13 4.30 -7.52
C LYS A 147 5.85 5.21 -6.55
N SER A 148 5.83 4.83 -5.27
CA SER A 148 6.44 5.62 -4.21
C SER A 148 6.85 4.76 -3.03
N VAL A 149 7.84 5.22 -2.28
CA VAL A 149 8.23 4.65 -0.98
C VAL A 149 7.72 5.51 0.14
N GLU A 150 7.36 4.87 1.26
CA GLU A 150 6.83 5.56 2.43
C GLU A 150 7.18 4.83 3.72
N THR A 151 7.38 5.59 4.78
CA THR A 151 7.49 5.09 6.14
C THR A 151 7.01 6.17 7.11
N PRO A 152 6.40 5.81 8.26
CA PRO A 152 6.06 6.79 9.29
C PRO A 152 7.32 7.46 9.85
N VAL A 153 7.22 8.77 10.06
CA VAL A 153 8.26 9.63 10.65
C VAL A 153 7.67 10.49 11.77
N LEU A 154 8.48 11.14 12.54
CA LEU A 154 8.05 12.17 13.49
C LEU A 154 7.76 13.46 12.71
N MET A 155 6.51 13.92 12.73
CA MET A 155 6.12 15.25 12.26
C MET A 155 5.88 16.17 13.46
N PHE A 156 6.26 17.43 13.36
CA PHE A 156 6.11 18.37 14.46
C PHE A 156 5.75 19.77 13.96
N ASN A 157 5.02 20.51 14.78
CA ASN A 157 4.72 21.90 14.50
C ASN A 157 5.84 22.79 15.05
N LYS A 158 6.62 23.42 14.15
CA LYS A 158 7.75 24.32 14.49
C LYS A 158 7.36 25.54 15.33
N ASP A 159 6.06 25.91 15.33
CA ASP A 159 5.55 26.99 16.19
C ASP A 159 5.47 26.56 17.67
N LEU A 160 5.39 25.24 17.94
CA LEU A 160 5.23 24.66 19.27
C LEU A 160 6.48 23.92 19.77
N VAL A 161 7.25 23.35 18.85
CA VAL A 161 8.47 22.58 19.15
C VAL A 161 9.59 23.10 18.25
N SER A 162 10.59 23.76 18.85
CA SER A 162 11.70 24.39 18.11
C SER A 162 12.70 23.41 17.49
N GLU A 163 12.84 22.23 18.09
CA GLU A 163 13.74 21.16 17.65
C GLU A 163 13.04 19.82 17.83
N ALA A 164 13.21 18.92 16.85
CA ALA A 164 12.64 17.57 16.93
C ALA A 164 13.19 16.79 18.13
N PRO A 165 12.33 16.22 18.99
CA PRO A 165 12.76 15.31 20.05
C PRO A 165 13.53 14.10 19.48
N LYS A 166 14.60 13.68 20.16
CA LYS A 166 15.50 12.62 19.70
C LYS A 166 15.27 11.28 20.40
N THR A 167 14.58 11.31 21.52
CA THR A 167 14.26 10.12 22.32
C THR A 167 12.77 10.09 22.66
N MET A 168 12.24 8.90 22.83
CA MET A 168 10.86 8.73 23.29
C MET A 168 10.66 9.23 24.74
N ASP A 169 11.73 9.29 25.53
CA ASP A 169 11.70 9.91 26.87
C ASP A 169 11.48 11.43 26.80
N GLU A 170 12.07 12.11 25.79
CA GLU A 170 11.80 13.52 25.53
C GLU A 170 10.34 13.75 25.11
N LEU A 171 9.79 12.91 24.24
CA LEU A 171 8.37 12.97 23.86
C LEU A 171 7.43 12.66 25.03
N TYR A 172 7.79 11.68 25.86
CA TYR A 172 7.03 11.35 27.06
C TYR A 172 7.02 12.53 28.05
N LYS A 173 8.18 13.16 28.26
CA LYS A 173 8.28 14.35 29.08
C LYS A 173 7.44 15.50 28.51
N LEU A 174 7.58 15.81 27.23
CA LEU A 174 6.79 16.83 26.54
C LEU A 174 5.30 16.59 26.72
N SER A 175 4.85 15.33 26.53
CA SER A 175 3.44 14.97 26.69
C SER A 175 2.92 15.19 28.11
N ASN A 176 3.72 14.89 29.13
CA ASN A 176 3.35 15.16 30.53
C ASN A 176 3.35 16.65 30.84
N ASP A 177 4.30 17.42 30.31
CA ASP A 177 4.41 18.87 30.56
C ASP A 177 3.18 19.63 30.04
N VAL A 178 2.63 19.25 28.85
CA VAL A 178 1.51 19.96 28.20
C VAL A 178 0.13 19.40 28.53
N LYS A 179 0.05 18.22 29.12
CA LYS A 179 -1.21 17.53 29.44
C LYS A 179 -2.16 18.35 30.31
N ALA A 180 -1.61 19.09 31.28
CA ALA A 180 -2.39 19.92 32.20
C ALA A 180 -3.15 21.04 31.47
N ASP A 181 -2.63 21.49 30.32
CA ASP A 181 -3.22 22.53 29.47
C ASP A 181 -4.21 21.95 28.43
N GLY A 182 -4.52 20.66 28.51
CA GLY A 182 -5.39 19.97 27.56
C GLY A 182 -4.77 19.76 26.19
N GLN A 183 -3.44 19.76 26.10
CA GLN A 183 -2.65 19.55 24.90
C GLN A 183 -1.95 18.18 24.93
N TYR A 184 -1.45 17.77 23.78
CA TYR A 184 -0.75 16.51 23.56
C TYR A 184 0.66 16.77 23.03
N GLY A 185 1.67 16.28 23.71
CA GLY A 185 3.05 16.42 23.27
C GLY A 185 3.34 15.55 22.05
N PHE A 186 2.81 14.34 22.03
CA PHE A 186 2.96 13.37 20.96
C PHE A 186 1.68 12.55 20.78
N LEU A 187 1.31 12.25 19.53
CA LEU A 187 0.23 11.34 19.18
C LEU A 187 0.68 10.34 18.12
N ALA A 188 0.20 9.11 18.23
CA ALA A 188 0.39 8.05 17.24
C ALA A 188 -0.81 7.10 17.25
N LEU A 189 -1.08 6.47 16.12
CA LEU A 189 -2.14 5.47 15.97
C LEU A 189 -1.60 4.07 16.35
N TRP A 190 -1.15 3.90 17.57
CA TRP A 190 -0.55 2.63 18.03
C TRP A 190 -1.57 1.54 18.35
N ASP A 191 -2.84 1.77 18.12
CA ASP A 191 -3.88 0.75 18.04
C ASP A 191 -4.00 0.11 16.64
N ASN A 192 -3.27 0.66 15.66
CA ASN A 192 -3.12 0.15 14.30
C ASN A 192 -1.72 -0.45 14.15
N PHE A 193 -1.65 -1.71 13.70
CA PHE A 193 -0.39 -2.46 13.65
C PHE A 193 0.65 -1.85 12.69
N TYR A 194 0.25 -1.19 11.61
CA TYR A 194 1.17 -0.50 10.70
C TYR A 194 2.03 0.54 11.45
N PHE A 195 1.44 1.32 12.35
CA PHE A 195 2.15 2.30 13.15
C PHE A 195 2.81 1.71 14.40
N ALA A 196 2.19 0.70 15.00
CA ALA A 196 2.68 0.07 16.23
C ALA A 196 3.88 -0.86 16.00
N HIS A 197 3.98 -1.48 14.83
CA HIS A 197 5.03 -2.43 14.49
C HIS A 197 6.42 -1.90 14.83
N GLY A 198 6.71 -0.64 14.50
CA GLY A 198 8.02 -0.07 14.72
C GLY A 198 8.45 -0.06 16.19
N VAL A 199 7.52 0.13 17.11
CA VAL A 199 7.77 0.04 18.56
C VAL A 199 8.01 -1.42 18.95
N ILE A 200 7.12 -2.32 18.53
CA ILE A 200 7.22 -3.76 18.83
C ILE A 200 8.55 -4.33 18.31
N ALA A 201 8.94 -3.99 17.09
CA ALA A 201 10.19 -4.44 16.47
C ALA A 201 11.43 -3.82 17.11
N GLY A 202 11.32 -2.58 17.60
CA GLY A 202 12.41 -1.92 18.34
C GLY A 202 12.67 -2.56 19.70
N PHE A 203 11.69 -3.21 20.31
CA PHE A 203 11.88 -4.03 21.51
C PHE A 203 12.25 -5.48 21.19
N GLY A 204 12.26 -5.91 19.91
CA GLY A 204 12.74 -7.24 19.51
C GLY A 204 11.66 -8.20 19.04
N GLY A 205 10.41 -7.72 18.84
CA GLY A 205 9.38 -8.47 18.13
C GLY A 205 9.66 -8.53 16.62
N TYR A 206 9.10 -9.50 15.93
CA TYR A 206 9.14 -9.62 14.47
C TYR A 206 7.87 -10.30 13.95
N VAL A 207 7.47 -10.01 12.72
CA VAL A 207 6.29 -10.65 12.13
C VAL A 207 6.59 -12.11 11.81
N PHE A 208 7.48 -12.33 10.86
CA PHE A 208 7.98 -13.65 10.47
C PHE A 208 9.50 -13.65 10.57
N LYS A 209 10.07 -14.78 10.98
CA LYS A 209 11.52 -14.92 11.03
C LYS A 209 12.09 -14.94 9.63
N GLU A 210 13.15 -14.17 9.44
CA GLU A 210 13.92 -14.18 8.19
C GLU A 210 15.11 -15.13 8.34
N ASP A 211 15.27 -16.04 7.40
CA ASP A 211 16.44 -16.92 7.29
C ASP A 211 16.94 -16.93 5.83
N GLY A 212 18.11 -16.33 5.64
CA GLY A 212 18.76 -16.27 4.31
C GLY A 212 17.97 -15.49 3.24
N GLY A 213 17.17 -14.51 3.61
CA GLY A 213 16.33 -13.70 2.73
C GLY A 213 14.93 -14.28 2.47
N ALA A 214 14.61 -15.42 3.07
CA ALA A 214 13.26 -15.99 3.03
C ALA A 214 12.55 -15.79 4.37
N LEU A 215 11.25 -15.49 4.31
CA LEU A 215 10.40 -15.36 5.49
C LEU A 215 9.81 -16.73 5.84
N ASP A 216 9.88 -17.11 7.12
CA ASP A 216 9.25 -18.32 7.67
C ASP A 216 7.94 -17.96 8.36
N PRO A 217 6.78 -18.17 7.72
CA PRO A 217 5.49 -17.85 8.32
C PRO A 217 5.08 -18.79 9.48
N SER A 218 5.87 -19.83 9.75
CA SER A 218 5.68 -20.70 10.91
C SER A 218 6.41 -20.22 12.17
N ASP A 219 7.33 -19.26 12.06
CA ASP A 219 8.05 -18.65 13.19
C ASP A 219 7.64 -17.18 13.35
N ILE A 220 6.67 -16.94 14.22
CA ILE A 220 6.04 -15.65 14.50
C ILE A 220 6.54 -15.11 15.84
N GLY A 221 7.25 -13.98 15.81
CA GLY A 221 7.82 -13.36 17.01
C GLY A 221 7.00 -12.21 17.59
N LEU A 222 5.68 -12.17 17.34
CA LEU A 222 4.78 -11.09 17.81
C LEU A 222 4.30 -11.28 19.26
N ASN A 223 4.66 -12.39 19.92
CA ASN A 223 4.40 -12.63 21.34
C ASN A 223 5.66 -13.05 22.12
N ASN A 224 6.86 -12.87 21.55
CA ASN A 224 8.10 -13.05 22.28
C ASN A 224 8.26 -11.98 23.38
N GLU A 225 9.23 -12.13 24.27
CA GLU A 225 9.44 -11.22 25.41
C GLU A 225 9.56 -9.75 24.97
N GLY A 226 10.31 -9.47 23.88
CA GLY A 226 10.47 -8.12 23.35
C GLY A 226 9.18 -7.55 22.76
N ALA A 227 8.39 -8.37 22.04
CA ALA A 227 7.10 -7.93 21.52
C ALA A 227 6.15 -7.54 22.65
N VAL A 228 6.10 -8.34 23.71
CA VAL A 228 5.26 -8.07 24.91
C VAL A 228 5.69 -6.77 25.58
N GLU A 229 7.00 -6.50 25.73
CA GLU A 229 7.51 -5.21 26.24
C GLU A 229 7.06 -4.05 25.35
N GLY A 230 7.06 -4.22 24.01
CA GLY A 230 6.52 -3.26 23.07
C GLY A 230 5.03 -2.98 23.27
N PHE A 231 4.21 -4.01 23.47
CA PHE A 231 2.79 -3.88 23.80
C PHE A 231 2.57 -3.15 25.13
N GLU A 232 3.34 -3.47 26.18
CA GLU A 232 3.27 -2.78 27.46
C GLU A 232 3.63 -1.31 27.33
N TYR A 233 4.67 -1.00 26.57
CA TYR A 233 5.10 0.37 26.28
C TYR A 233 3.99 1.16 25.57
N ILE A 234 3.37 0.60 24.53
CA ILE A 234 2.22 1.18 23.83
C ILE A 234 1.06 1.40 24.79
N GLY A 235 0.67 0.38 25.55
CA GLY A 235 -0.43 0.45 26.51
C GLY A 235 -0.26 1.56 27.54
N LYS A 236 0.97 1.81 27.99
CA LYS A 236 1.30 2.88 28.94
C LYS A 236 0.86 4.26 28.45
N TRP A 237 1.10 4.61 27.17
CA TRP A 237 0.74 5.92 26.61
C TRP A 237 -0.77 6.17 26.64
N TYR A 238 -1.57 5.16 26.36
CA TYR A 238 -3.02 5.24 26.43
C TYR A 238 -3.54 5.24 27.87
N GLN A 239 -3.04 4.34 28.72
CA GLN A 239 -3.53 4.17 30.10
C GLN A 239 -3.17 5.36 31.00
N GLU A 240 -2.04 6.01 30.76
CA GLU A 240 -1.68 7.24 31.44
C GLU A 240 -2.38 8.47 30.85
N GLY A 241 -3.20 8.30 29.80
CA GLY A 241 -3.97 9.37 29.16
C GLY A 241 -3.08 10.40 28.46
N LEU A 242 -1.93 9.97 27.94
CA LEU A 242 -1.08 10.77 27.04
C LEU A 242 -1.64 10.77 25.63
N PHE A 243 -2.35 9.71 25.27
CA PHE A 243 -3.17 9.63 24.06
C PHE A 243 -4.65 9.72 24.42
N PRO A 244 -5.46 10.53 23.70
CA PRO A 244 -6.88 10.61 23.95
C PRO A 244 -7.60 9.34 23.52
N LYS A 245 -8.67 8.97 24.23
CA LYS A 245 -9.46 7.76 23.93
C LYS A 245 -10.02 7.73 22.52
N GLY A 246 -10.19 8.88 21.88
CA GLY A 246 -10.71 9.01 20.51
C GLY A 246 -9.71 8.60 19.44
N LEU A 247 -8.45 8.27 19.79
CA LEU A 247 -7.48 7.72 18.83
C LEU A 247 -7.67 6.22 18.58
N VAL A 248 -8.43 5.51 19.41
CA VAL A 248 -8.64 4.07 19.24
C VAL A 248 -9.79 3.81 18.27
N GLY A 249 -9.55 2.99 17.25
CA GLY A 249 -10.52 2.57 16.25
C GLY A 249 -10.52 3.40 14.97
N GLU A 250 -11.45 3.13 14.08
CA GLU A 250 -11.47 3.62 12.68
C GLU A 250 -11.35 5.15 12.51
N SER A 251 -11.90 5.92 13.44
CA SER A 251 -11.85 7.40 13.40
C SER A 251 -10.59 7.99 14.03
N GLY A 252 -9.69 7.17 14.54
CA GLY A 252 -8.48 7.62 15.25
C GLY A 252 -7.59 8.52 14.39
N GLY A 253 -7.41 8.18 13.10
CA GLY A 253 -6.63 8.98 12.17
C GLY A 253 -7.17 10.39 12.00
N GLN A 254 -8.47 10.52 11.73
CA GLN A 254 -9.11 11.83 11.60
C GLN A 254 -9.00 12.65 12.89
N ALA A 255 -9.16 12.01 14.05
CA ALA A 255 -9.04 12.67 15.34
C ALA A 255 -7.60 13.17 15.60
N MET A 256 -6.57 12.38 15.24
CA MET A 256 -5.17 12.77 15.34
C MET A 256 -4.86 13.97 14.44
N ASP A 257 -5.24 13.89 13.17
CA ASP A 257 -5.01 14.96 12.19
C ASP A 257 -5.72 16.26 12.61
N GLN A 258 -6.94 16.18 13.11
CA GLN A 258 -7.64 17.33 13.64
C GLN A 258 -6.92 17.95 14.84
N LEU A 259 -6.48 17.16 15.80
CA LEU A 259 -5.74 17.67 16.96
C LEU A 259 -4.42 18.33 16.56
N PHE A 260 -3.74 17.81 15.56
CA PHE A 260 -2.49 18.38 15.07
C PHE A 260 -2.71 19.68 14.30
N THR A 261 -3.67 19.72 13.39
CA THR A 261 -4.03 20.93 12.62
C THR A 261 -4.61 22.04 13.49
N GLU A 262 -5.34 21.70 14.56
CA GLU A 262 -5.83 22.65 15.57
C GLU A 262 -4.72 23.12 16.55
N LYS A 263 -3.45 22.70 16.36
CA LYS A 263 -2.30 22.99 17.24
C LYS A 263 -2.49 22.51 18.69
N LYS A 264 -3.33 21.48 18.89
CA LYS A 264 -3.52 20.81 20.18
C LYS A 264 -2.55 19.66 20.40
N ALA A 265 -2.05 19.04 19.32
CA ALA A 265 -0.94 18.12 19.37
C ALA A 265 0.33 18.83 18.85
N HIS A 266 1.43 18.64 19.57
CA HIS A 266 2.72 19.28 19.25
C HIS A 266 3.47 18.49 18.18
N THR A 267 3.42 17.16 18.29
CA THR A 267 4.07 16.22 17.38
C THR A 267 3.15 15.04 17.11
N VAL A 268 3.31 14.42 15.94
CA VAL A 268 2.57 13.20 15.53
C VAL A 268 3.51 12.22 14.81
N MET A 269 3.25 10.94 14.93
CA MET A 269 3.80 9.92 14.04
C MET A 269 2.87 9.79 12.84
N ASN A 270 3.34 10.20 11.66
CA ASN A 270 2.58 10.08 10.41
C ASN A 270 3.55 9.98 9.21
N GLY A 271 3.03 9.77 8.02
CA GLY A 271 3.84 9.61 6.83
C GLY A 271 3.67 10.73 5.79
N PRO A 272 4.39 10.64 4.65
CA PRO A 272 4.36 11.67 3.59
C PRO A 272 2.96 12.01 3.09
N TRP A 273 2.04 11.05 3.14
CA TRP A 273 0.64 11.21 2.72
C TRP A 273 -0.12 12.30 3.48
N ALA A 274 0.31 12.66 4.71
CA ALA A 274 -0.36 13.65 5.54
C ALA A 274 0.14 15.08 5.31
N VAL A 275 1.25 15.26 4.59
CA VAL A 275 1.95 16.57 4.44
C VAL A 275 1.05 17.63 3.84
N ALA A 276 0.35 17.30 2.74
CA ALA A 276 -0.54 18.26 2.06
C ALA A 276 -1.63 18.76 3.03
N GLY A 277 -2.34 17.86 3.71
CA GLY A 277 -3.38 18.23 4.67
C GLY A 277 -2.89 19.10 5.81
N TYR A 278 -1.69 18.85 6.32
CA TYR A 278 -1.11 19.64 7.40
C TYR A 278 -0.64 21.03 6.94
N THR A 279 -0.01 21.11 5.77
CA THR A 279 0.46 22.38 5.20
C THR A 279 -0.70 23.27 4.75
N ASP A 280 -1.74 22.71 4.14
CA ASP A 280 -2.96 23.40 3.74
C ASP A 280 -3.73 23.97 4.94
N ALA A 281 -3.69 23.26 6.07
CA ALA A 281 -4.23 23.74 7.34
C ALA A 281 -3.36 24.81 8.03
N GLY A 282 -2.21 25.19 7.42
CA GLY A 282 -1.32 26.23 7.94
C GLY A 282 -0.44 25.77 9.12
N VAL A 283 -0.13 24.49 9.21
CA VAL A 283 0.87 23.97 10.16
C VAL A 283 2.27 24.32 9.65
N ASN A 284 3.08 24.95 10.50
CA ASN A 284 4.51 25.16 10.24
C ASN A 284 5.24 23.83 10.46
N LEU A 285 5.15 22.95 9.42
CA LEU A 285 5.53 21.55 9.52
C LEU A 285 7.05 21.37 9.55
N GLY A 286 7.53 20.54 10.47
CA GLY A 286 8.86 19.95 10.51
C GLY A 286 8.75 18.44 10.50
N ALA A 287 9.80 17.75 10.04
CA ALA A 287 9.89 16.30 10.06
C ALA A 287 11.28 15.84 10.50
N ALA A 288 11.33 14.68 11.16
CA ALA A 288 12.56 14.01 11.59
C ALA A 288 12.33 12.49 11.63
N PRO A 289 13.41 11.68 11.64
CA PRO A 289 13.26 10.26 11.96
C PRO A 289 12.57 10.06 13.31
N MET A 290 11.95 8.90 13.49
CA MET A 290 11.35 8.53 14.78
C MET A 290 12.44 8.52 15.88
N PRO A 291 12.13 9.04 17.08
CA PRO A 291 13.06 9.04 18.21
C PRO A 291 13.40 7.62 18.67
N THR A 292 14.56 7.46 19.31
CA THR A 292 14.97 6.18 19.89
C THR A 292 14.11 5.80 21.09
N LEU A 293 13.85 4.49 21.22
CA LEU A 293 13.14 3.88 22.36
C LEU A 293 13.95 3.99 23.66
N PRO A 294 13.31 3.78 24.85
CA PRO A 294 14.03 3.82 26.14
C PRO A 294 15.13 2.77 26.28
N ASN A 295 15.06 1.66 25.53
CA ASN A 295 16.14 0.65 25.48
C ASN A 295 17.35 1.09 24.62
N GLY A 296 17.29 2.27 23.98
CA GLY A 296 18.31 2.81 23.10
C GLY A 296 18.23 2.36 21.64
N GLU A 297 17.32 1.44 21.32
CA GLU A 297 17.10 0.96 19.95
C GLU A 297 16.25 1.96 19.14
N PRO A 298 16.41 1.99 17.81
CA PRO A 298 15.53 2.77 16.95
C PRO A 298 14.11 2.20 16.89
N ILE A 299 13.11 3.05 16.64
CA ILE A 299 11.79 2.59 16.21
C ILE A 299 11.93 2.08 14.76
N LYS A 300 11.68 0.77 14.56
CA LYS A 300 11.85 0.07 13.27
C LYS A 300 10.53 0.06 12.50
N THR A 301 10.13 1.22 12.00
CA THR A 301 8.86 1.39 11.28
C THR A 301 8.74 0.46 10.07
N PHE A 302 7.52 0.14 9.66
CA PHE A 302 7.34 -0.48 8.36
C PHE A 302 7.73 0.48 7.23
N MET A 303 8.40 -0.05 6.22
CA MET A 303 8.59 0.62 4.93
C MET A 303 7.60 0.04 3.94
N GLY A 304 6.80 0.90 3.33
CA GLY A 304 5.84 0.58 2.29
C GLY A 304 6.33 0.99 0.90
N VAL A 305 5.92 0.24 -0.12
CA VAL A 305 6.04 0.63 -1.53
C VAL A 305 4.65 0.60 -2.13
N LYS A 306 4.14 1.76 -2.56
CA LYS A 306 2.93 1.80 -3.39
C LYS A 306 3.29 1.32 -4.77
N THR A 307 2.46 0.47 -5.33
CA THR A 307 2.74 -0.23 -6.57
C THR A 307 1.57 -0.16 -7.52
N TYR A 308 1.81 0.24 -8.76
CA TYR A 308 0.89 0.02 -9.85
C TYR A 308 1.05 -1.41 -10.34
N ALA A 309 0.01 -2.22 -10.20
CA ALA A 309 0.00 -3.62 -10.57
C ALA A 309 -0.94 -3.88 -11.75
N LEU A 310 -0.58 -4.84 -12.60
CA LEU A 310 -1.41 -5.24 -13.74
C LEU A 310 -2.50 -6.21 -13.31
N SER A 311 -3.73 -5.91 -13.69
CA SER A 311 -4.85 -6.83 -13.53
C SER A 311 -4.68 -8.08 -14.41
N ALA A 312 -4.89 -9.28 -13.86
CA ALA A 312 -4.92 -10.51 -14.65
C ALA A 312 -6.09 -10.57 -15.64
N TYR A 313 -7.03 -9.64 -15.52
CA TYR A 313 -8.22 -9.54 -16.38
C TYR A 313 -8.05 -8.54 -17.53
N THR A 314 -6.86 -7.91 -17.64
CA THR A 314 -6.58 -7.00 -18.76
C THR A 314 -6.41 -7.78 -20.07
N GLU A 315 -7.00 -7.27 -21.14
CA GLU A 315 -6.73 -7.70 -22.50
C GLU A 315 -5.68 -6.81 -23.20
N ASN A 316 -5.15 -5.79 -22.46
CA ASN A 316 -4.34 -4.71 -23.00
C ASN A 316 -2.96 -4.61 -22.33
N GLN A 317 -2.39 -5.73 -21.86
CA GLN A 317 -1.18 -5.74 -21.02
C GLN A 317 -0.02 -4.92 -21.61
N GLU A 318 0.31 -5.09 -22.90
CA GLU A 318 1.40 -4.36 -23.56
C GLU A 318 1.20 -2.83 -23.47
N TRP A 319 -0.02 -2.35 -23.68
CA TRP A 319 -0.34 -0.92 -23.63
C TRP A 319 -0.42 -0.40 -22.20
N ALA A 320 -0.88 -1.22 -21.26
CA ALA A 320 -0.87 -0.88 -19.83
C ALA A 320 0.56 -0.76 -19.30
N GLU A 321 1.46 -1.68 -19.64
CA GLU A 321 2.88 -1.60 -19.29
C GLU A 321 3.55 -0.38 -19.91
N LYS A 322 3.27 -0.09 -21.18
CA LYS A 322 3.80 1.12 -21.86
C LYS A 322 3.34 2.40 -21.17
N PHE A 323 2.08 2.46 -20.74
CA PHE A 323 1.59 3.60 -19.97
C PHE A 323 2.27 3.69 -18.60
N LEU A 324 2.47 2.56 -17.90
CA LEU A 324 3.17 2.55 -16.61
C LEU A 324 4.63 2.96 -16.71
N GLN A 325 5.33 2.60 -17.78
CA GLN A 325 6.70 3.09 -18.03
C GLN A 325 6.73 4.61 -18.19
N GLU A 326 5.74 5.20 -18.88
CA GLU A 326 5.62 6.65 -19.00
C GLU A 326 5.25 7.28 -17.65
N LEU A 327 4.28 6.71 -16.93
CA LEU A 327 3.78 7.24 -15.67
C LEU A 327 4.83 7.23 -14.55
N THR A 328 5.75 6.26 -14.57
CA THR A 328 6.78 6.07 -13.53
C THR A 328 8.19 6.49 -13.96
N ASN A 329 8.33 7.18 -15.10
CA ASN A 329 9.62 7.72 -15.52
C ASN A 329 10.09 8.86 -14.58
N GLU A 330 11.34 9.30 -14.72
CA GLU A 330 11.94 10.33 -13.86
C GLU A 330 11.12 11.64 -13.81
N GLU A 331 10.66 12.13 -14.98
CA GLU A 331 9.90 13.39 -15.11
C GLU A 331 8.57 13.31 -14.35
N ASN A 332 7.79 12.28 -14.60
CA ASN A 332 6.46 12.11 -14.03
C ASN A 332 6.52 11.68 -12.56
N ALA A 333 7.51 10.89 -12.16
CA ALA A 333 7.75 10.54 -10.77
C ALA A 333 8.14 11.77 -9.94
N LEU A 334 8.96 12.68 -10.48
CA LEU A 334 9.29 13.95 -9.84
C LEU A 334 8.05 14.87 -9.74
N ALA A 335 7.22 14.94 -10.78
CA ALA A 335 5.97 15.70 -10.76
C ALA A 335 4.99 15.19 -9.68
N MET A 336 4.89 13.86 -9.49
CA MET A 336 4.09 13.26 -8.39
C MET A 336 4.65 13.64 -7.01
N PHE A 337 5.99 13.66 -6.86
CA PHE A 337 6.62 14.12 -5.62
C PHE A 337 6.28 15.59 -5.33
N GLU A 338 6.39 16.47 -6.31
CA GLU A 338 6.10 17.90 -6.16
C GLU A 338 4.62 18.16 -5.83
N ALA A 339 3.71 17.36 -6.42
CA ALA A 339 2.27 17.50 -6.18
C ALA A 339 1.80 16.89 -4.85
N TYR A 340 2.33 15.73 -4.46
CA TYR A 340 1.76 14.92 -3.38
C TYR A 340 2.75 14.53 -2.29
N ASN A 341 4.02 14.92 -2.39
CA ASN A 341 5.13 14.46 -1.53
C ASN A 341 5.30 12.92 -1.56
N GLU A 342 4.86 12.24 -2.62
CA GLU A 342 5.09 10.81 -2.83
C GLU A 342 6.54 10.59 -3.28
N ILE A 343 7.37 10.02 -2.41
CA ILE A 343 8.81 9.88 -2.63
C ILE A 343 9.06 8.82 -3.70
N PRO A 344 9.62 9.21 -4.87
CA PRO A 344 9.81 8.27 -5.97
C PRO A 344 10.94 7.29 -5.68
N PRO A 345 10.74 5.98 -5.96
CA PRO A 345 11.79 4.97 -5.79
C PRO A 345 12.70 4.85 -7.01
N VAL A 346 12.81 5.87 -7.83
CA VAL A 346 13.63 5.90 -9.06
C VAL A 346 15.06 6.24 -8.72
N SER A 347 16.02 5.35 -9.03
CA SER A 347 17.43 5.47 -8.63
C SER A 347 18.08 6.78 -9.11
N ALA A 348 17.73 7.26 -10.31
CA ALA A 348 18.26 8.52 -10.85
C ALA A 348 17.81 9.75 -10.02
N LEU A 349 16.74 9.66 -9.27
CA LEU A 349 16.18 10.74 -8.46
C LEU A 349 16.69 10.78 -7.01
N GLU A 350 17.44 9.80 -6.55
CA GLU A 350 17.98 9.76 -5.16
C GLU A 350 18.83 10.99 -4.80
N SER A 351 19.51 11.58 -5.78
CA SER A 351 20.32 12.78 -5.60
C SER A 351 19.68 14.08 -6.10
N ASN A 352 18.41 14.03 -6.51
CA ASN A 352 17.71 15.20 -7.02
C ASN A 352 17.54 16.27 -5.93
N GLU A 353 17.92 17.52 -6.23
CA GLU A 353 17.93 18.62 -5.24
C GLU A 353 16.53 18.92 -4.70
N THR A 354 15.49 18.84 -5.52
CA THR A 354 14.08 19.04 -5.11
C THR A 354 13.68 18.05 -4.02
N ILE A 355 14.12 16.79 -4.12
CA ILE A 355 13.81 15.73 -3.15
C ILE A 355 14.71 15.86 -1.92
N THR A 356 16.01 15.98 -2.11
CA THR A 356 17.00 16.00 -0.99
C THR A 356 16.93 17.23 -0.14
N SER A 357 16.41 18.36 -0.65
CA SER A 357 16.15 19.59 0.13
C SER A 357 14.81 19.56 0.87
N ASN A 358 13.90 18.63 0.55
CA ASN A 358 12.62 18.49 1.23
C ASN A 358 12.83 17.83 2.61
N GLU A 359 12.37 18.52 3.67
CA GLU A 359 12.60 18.07 5.05
C GLU A 359 11.88 16.74 5.37
N VAL A 360 10.68 16.52 4.79
CA VAL A 360 9.94 15.27 4.99
C VAL A 360 10.60 14.13 4.24
N ALA A 361 10.98 14.33 2.97
CA ALA A 361 11.69 13.32 2.20
C ALA A 361 12.99 12.91 2.90
N LYS A 362 13.76 13.90 3.40
CA LYS A 362 14.97 13.63 4.17
C LYS A 362 14.67 12.80 5.43
N ALA A 363 13.62 13.14 6.19
CA ALA A 363 13.23 12.39 7.37
C ALA A 363 12.86 10.94 7.03
N VAL A 364 12.17 10.72 5.90
CA VAL A 364 11.83 9.37 5.42
C VAL A 364 13.07 8.59 5.00
N PHE A 365 14.02 9.18 4.26
CA PHE A 365 15.28 8.53 3.92
C PHE A 365 16.11 8.17 5.16
N ASP A 366 16.22 9.12 6.13
CA ASP A 366 16.92 8.85 7.38
C ASP A 366 16.24 7.73 8.18
N GLN A 367 14.88 7.69 8.22
CA GLN A 367 14.11 6.63 8.88
C GLN A 367 14.23 5.29 8.17
N ALA A 368 14.28 5.29 6.83
CA ALA A 368 14.38 4.08 6.03
C ALA A 368 15.62 3.22 6.37
N THR A 369 16.68 3.84 6.91
CA THR A 369 17.86 3.10 7.37
C THR A 369 17.57 2.14 8.54
N ASN A 370 16.47 2.37 9.26
CA ASN A 370 16.00 1.55 10.39
C ASN A 370 14.64 0.89 10.11
N ALA A 371 14.03 1.17 8.97
CA ALA A 371 12.73 0.63 8.62
C ALA A 371 12.84 -0.84 8.17
N ILE A 372 11.75 -1.58 8.33
CA ILE A 372 11.62 -2.97 7.91
C ILE A 372 10.61 -3.02 6.78
N PRO A 373 10.95 -3.57 5.61
CA PRO A 373 9.96 -3.80 4.54
C PRO A 373 8.79 -4.64 5.06
N MET A 374 7.56 -4.26 4.72
CA MET A 374 6.42 -5.12 5.04
C MET A 374 6.56 -6.46 4.31
N PRO A 375 6.28 -7.59 4.98
CA PRO A 375 6.27 -8.89 4.32
C PRO A 375 5.27 -8.91 3.14
N ASN A 376 5.72 -9.28 1.95
CA ASN A 376 4.88 -9.38 0.75
C ASN A 376 4.41 -10.79 0.42
N ILE A 377 4.35 -11.66 1.43
CA ILE A 377 3.82 -13.03 1.33
C ILE A 377 2.34 -13.08 1.72
N PRO A 378 1.55 -14.04 1.19
CA PRO A 378 0.11 -14.15 1.45
C PRO A 378 -0.27 -14.21 2.92
N GLU A 379 0.59 -14.82 3.75
CA GLU A 379 0.39 -14.98 5.19
C GLU A 379 0.34 -13.64 5.93
N MET A 380 0.96 -12.57 5.39
CA MET A 380 0.89 -11.24 5.98
C MET A 380 -0.55 -10.73 6.07
N GLY A 381 -1.41 -11.11 5.12
CA GLY A 381 -2.83 -10.78 5.15
C GLY A 381 -3.56 -11.27 6.41
N GLN A 382 -3.03 -12.30 7.09
CA GLN A 382 -3.62 -12.86 8.31
C GLN A 382 -3.14 -12.17 9.59
N VAL A 383 -2.16 -11.26 9.49
CA VAL A 383 -1.54 -10.60 10.64
C VAL A 383 -2.28 -9.32 11.05
N TRP A 384 -2.78 -8.56 10.08
CA TRP A 384 -3.27 -7.20 10.29
C TRP A 384 -4.40 -7.11 11.32
N GLU A 385 -5.47 -7.86 11.11
CA GLU A 385 -6.67 -7.79 11.96
C GLU A 385 -6.45 -8.33 13.38
N PRO A 386 -5.84 -9.51 13.62
CA PRO A 386 -5.58 -9.98 14.96
C PRO A 386 -4.66 -9.04 15.76
N MET A 387 -3.66 -8.45 15.12
CA MET A 387 -2.75 -7.50 15.76
C MET A 387 -3.46 -6.18 16.12
N ALA A 388 -4.29 -5.64 15.23
CA ALA A 388 -5.09 -4.45 15.53
C ALA A 388 -6.02 -4.70 16.73
N GLN A 389 -6.70 -5.84 16.78
CA GLN A 389 -7.56 -6.21 17.90
C GLN A 389 -6.78 -6.32 19.23
N ALA A 390 -5.61 -6.96 19.22
CA ALA A 390 -4.76 -7.08 20.40
C ALA A 390 -4.29 -5.71 20.91
N LEU A 391 -3.83 -4.84 20.00
CA LEU A 391 -3.40 -3.49 20.34
C LEU A 391 -4.54 -2.64 20.93
N GLN A 392 -5.75 -2.74 20.37
CA GLN A 392 -6.93 -2.05 20.90
C GLN A 392 -7.33 -2.55 22.28
N LEU A 393 -7.19 -3.85 22.57
CA LEU A 393 -7.43 -4.41 23.89
C LEU A 393 -6.45 -3.85 24.92
N VAL A 394 -5.18 -3.78 24.57
CA VAL A 394 -4.12 -3.20 25.43
C VAL A 394 -4.31 -1.70 25.58
N ALA A 395 -4.54 -0.95 24.51
CA ALA A 395 -4.77 0.50 24.55
C ALA A 395 -5.95 0.87 25.45
N THR A 396 -7.02 0.07 25.43
CA THR A 396 -8.22 0.29 26.25
C THR A 396 -8.13 -0.28 27.67
N GLY A 397 -7.03 -0.99 28.01
CA GLY A 397 -6.82 -1.63 29.30
C GLY A 397 -7.78 -2.83 29.57
N LYS A 398 -8.37 -3.40 28.52
CA LYS A 398 -9.30 -4.53 28.63
C LYS A 398 -8.58 -5.87 28.78
N GLN A 399 -7.33 -5.95 28.31
CA GLN A 399 -6.51 -7.15 28.40
C GLN A 399 -5.04 -6.75 28.61
N ASP A 400 -4.27 -7.56 29.32
CA ASP A 400 -2.84 -7.36 29.48
C ASP A 400 -2.08 -7.66 28.19
N ALA A 401 -0.83 -7.17 28.10
CA ALA A 401 -0.01 -7.25 26.92
C ALA A 401 0.32 -8.70 26.52
N GLN A 402 0.77 -9.53 27.47
CA GLN A 402 1.14 -10.92 27.20
C GLN A 402 -0.05 -11.69 26.61
N LYS A 403 -1.19 -11.64 27.31
CA LYS A 403 -2.37 -12.36 26.84
C LYS A 403 -2.86 -11.86 25.50
N SER A 404 -2.82 -10.56 25.23
CA SER A 404 -3.24 -9.97 23.95
C SER A 404 -2.34 -10.44 22.81
N ALA A 405 -1.02 -10.45 23.02
CA ALA A 405 -0.05 -10.92 22.05
C ALA A 405 -0.21 -12.44 21.78
N ASP A 406 -0.37 -13.25 22.82
CA ASP A 406 -0.56 -14.71 22.70
C ASP A 406 -1.86 -15.06 21.94
N ASP A 407 -2.95 -14.37 22.27
CA ASP A 407 -4.25 -14.57 21.60
C ASP A 407 -4.15 -14.18 20.11
N ALA A 408 -3.45 -13.09 19.79
CA ALA A 408 -3.25 -12.65 18.40
C ALA A 408 -2.43 -13.66 17.59
N VAL A 409 -1.25 -14.06 18.08
CA VAL A 409 -0.38 -15.04 17.41
C VAL A 409 -1.13 -16.35 17.18
N LYS A 410 -1.86 -16.84 18.18
CA LYS A 410 -2.69 -18.04 18.03
C LYS A 410 -3.73 -17.92 16.91
N VAL A 411 -4.38 -16.78 16.76
CA VAL A 411 -5.35 -16.54 15.68
C VAL A 411 -4.64 -16.51 14.33
N ILE A 412 -3.49 -15.83 14.24
CA ILE A 412 -2.69 -15.75 13.02
C ILE A 412 -2.28 -17.16 12.57
N GLU A 413 -1.70 -17.97 13.46
CA GLU A 413 -1.31 -19.35 13.17
C GLU A 413 -2.49 -20.20 12.67
N GLN A 414 -3.67 -20.07 13.29
CA GLN A 414 -4.87 -20.79 12.88
C GLN A 414 -5.35 -20.38 11.49
N GLN A 415 -5.30 -19.07 11.17
CA GLN A 415 -5.70 -18.56 9.85
C GLN A 415 -4.72 -19.00 8.75
N ILE A 416 -3.41 -18.92 9.01
CA ILE A 416 -2.38 -19.42 8.08
C ILE A 416 -2.57 -20.93 7.82
N GLN A 417 -2.79 -21.73 8.86
CA GLN A 417 -3.04 -23.17 8.69
C GLN A 417 -4.32 -23.47 7.91
N ALA A 418 -5.36 -22.65 8.07
CA ALA A 418 -6.63 -22.85 7.37
C ALA A 418 -6.53 -22.51 5.87
N ASN A 419 -5.70 -21.53 5.51
CA ASN A 419 -5.49 -21.13 4.11
C ASN A 419 -4.55 -22.08 3.35
N ASN A 420 -3.71 -22.84 4.06
CA ASN A 420 -2.79 -23.82 3.47
C ASN A 420 -3.42 -25.23 3.31
N GLN A 421 -4.73 -25.41 3.58
CA GLN A 421 -5.49 -26.68 3.39
C GLN A 421 -6.38 -26.62 2.16
#